data_4fcad03071bc2a112d78edc47b79b8b4
#
_entry.id   4fcad03071bc2a112d78edc47b79b8b4
#
_cell.length_a   1.000
_cell.length_b   1.000
_cell.length_c   1.000
_cell.angle_alpha   90.00
_cell.angle_beta   90.00
_cell.angle_gamma   90.00
#
_symmetry.space_group_name_H-M   'P 1'
#
loop_
_entity.id
_entity.type
_entity.pdbx_description
1 polymer ?
#
loop_
_entity_poly.entity_id
_entity_poly.type
_entity_poly.pdbx_seq_one_letter_code
_entity_poly.pdbx_strand_id
1 'polypeptide(L)'
;RYCSNNCPYKVRRFNFFDYNKRPLNKLYYGPLASRPQEELELIKMVKNPQVTVRMRGVMEKCTYCLQRIEQAKIEQKTKARASGDVVVPEGKFTTACAQACPAEAIVFGNLNDTNSRVSKLKNSDRNYSVLPELLTKPRTTYLAKVRNPNPQMPDYIQNDGGKGPLSLQNYEAKMDASIEENAPSGHKAPNEPKGAE
;
A
#
# COMPACT_ATOMS: atom_id res chain seq x y z
N ARG A 1 2.98 -11.59 -17.34
CA ARG A 1 3.59 -10.36 -16.77
C ARG A 1 2.71 -9.12 -16.85
N TYR A 2 1.48 -9.24 -17.34
CA TYR A 2 0.57 -8.11 -17.51
C TYR A 2 0.37 -7.30 -16.23
N CYS A 3 0.15 -7.98 -15.09
CA CYS A 3 -0.03 -7.32 -13.79
C CYS A 3 1.17 -6.46 -13.36
N SER A 4 2.41 -6.85 -13.70
CA SER A 4 3.59 -6.04 -13.39
C SER A 4 3.73 -4.86 -14.33
N ASN A 5 3.34 -5.02 -15.59
CA ASN A 5 3.45 -3.97 -16.60
C ASN A 5 2.43 -2.85 -16.36
N ASN A 6 1.19 -3.23 -16.03
CA ASN A 6 0.07 -2.29 -15.87
C ASN A 6 -0.11 -1.75 -14.45
N CYS A 7 0.64 -2.23 -13.46
CA CYS A 7 0.50 -1.70 -12.11
C CYS A 7 1.01 -0.26 -12.04
N PRO A 8 0.16 0.74 -11.73
CA PRO A 8 0.58 2.13 -11.66
C PRO A 8 1.55 2.38 -10.51
N TYR A 9 1.45 1.59 -9.44
CA TYR A 9 2.33 1.67 -8.27
C TYR A 9 3.65 0.91 -8.45
N LYS A 10 3.81 0.09 -9.51
CA LYS A 10 4.99 -0.76 -9.78
C LYS A 10 5.38 -1.67 -8.60
N VAL A 11 4.40 -2.10 -7.82
CA VAL A 11 4.59 -2.95 -6.64
C VAL A 11 4.49 -4.44 -6.92
N ARG A 12 4.10 -4.82 -8.14
CA ARG A 12 3.98 -6.22 -8.55
C ARG A 12 5.26 -6.64 -9.25
N ARG A 13 5.94 -7.67 -8.71
CA ARG A 13 7.23 -8.17 -9.20
C ARG A 13 7.07 -9.55 -9.78
N PHE A 14 7.50 -9.70 -11.02
CA PHE A 14 7.55 -10.99 -11.68
C PHE A 14 8.84 -11.70 -11.32
N ASN A 15 8.72 -12.96 -10.84
CA ASN A 15 9.85 -13.76 -10.42
C ASN A 15 10.16 -14.85 -11.45
N PHE A 16 11.40 -14.84 -11.98
CA PHE A 16 11.89 -15.83 -12.94
C PHE A 16 12.57 -17.03 -12.28
N PHE A 17 12.92 -16.94 -11.01
CA PHE A 17 13.61 -17.99 -10.30
C PHE A 17 12.66 -19.15 -9.96
N ASP A 18 13.15 -20.37 -10.12
CA ASP A 18 12.44 -21.57 -9.73
C ASP A 18 13.06 -22.15 -8.44
N TYR A 19 12.55 -21.69 -7.32
CA TYR A 19 13.05 -22.13 -6.00
C TYR A 19 12.70 -23.58 -5.68
N ASN A 20 11.72 -24.17 -6.36
CA ASN A 20 11.27 -25.53 -6.09
C ASN A 20 12.12 -26.60 -6.75
N LYS A 21 12.74 -26.30 -7.90
CA LYS A 21 13.45 -27.30 -8.71
C LYS A 21 14.92 -27.41 -8.42
N ARG A 22 15.51 -26.45 -7.70
CA ARG A 22 16.95 -26.48 -7.41
C ARG A 22 17.21 -27.16 -6.07
N PRO A 23 17.98 -28.25 -6.05
CA PRO A 23 18.52 -28.79 -4.82
C PRO A 23 19.31 -27.69 -4.08
N LEU A 24 19.11 -27.55 -2.77
CA LEU A 24 19.74 -26.49 -1.98
C LEU A 24 21.27 -26.53 -2.06
N ASN A 25 21.84 -27.71 -2.13
CA ASN A 25 23.29 -27.93 -2.29
C ASN A 25 23.83 -27.53 -3.67
N LYS A 26 22.96 -27.30 -4.66
CA LYS A 26 23.31 -26.87 -6.02
C LYS A 26 22.83 -25.45 -6.35
N LEU A 27 22.41 -24.68 -5.38
CA LEU A 27 21.91 -23.31 -5.60
C LEU A 27 23.00 -22.34 -6.05
N TYR A 28 24.24 -22.63 -5.71
CA TYR A 28 25.39 -21.81 -6.02
C TYR A 28 26.43 -22.63 -6.77
N TYR A 29 26.67 -22.28 -8.02
CA TYR A 29 27.78 -22.81 -8.84
C TYR A 29 28.87 -21.75 -8.95
N GLY A 30 30.13 -22.20 -8.96
CA GLY A 30 31.29 -21.35 -9.13
C GLY A 30 32.16 -21.24 -7.87
N PRO A 31 33.14 -20.31 -7.87
CA PRO A 31 34.10 -20.20 -6.75
C PRO A 31 33.47 -19.89 -5.38
N LEU A 32 32.25 -19.42 -5.37
CA LEU A 32 31.47 -19.14 -4.15
C LEU A 32 30.51 -20.28 -3.78
N ALA A 33 30.61 -21.42 -4.46
CA ALA A 33 29.65 -22.53 -4.27
C ALA A 33 29.96 -23.43 -3.05
N SER A 34 31.14 -23.34 -2.50
CA SER A 34 31.53 -24.06 -1.28
C SER A 34 31.11 -23.25 -0.05
N ARG A 35 29.79 -23.23 0.24
CA ARG A 35 29.31 -22.63 1.47
C ARG A 35 29.37 -23.63 2.61
N PRO A 36 29.66 -23.16 3.83
CA PRO A 36 29.57 -23.99 5.03
C PRO A 36 28.17 -24.62 5.17
N GLN A 37 28.12 -25.81 5.76
CA GLN A 37 26.86 -26.53 6.00
C GLN A 37 25.85 -25.67 6.78
N GLU A 38 26.34 -24.83 7.68
CA GLU A 38 25.52 -23.91 8.48
C GLU A 38 24.76 -22.90 7.64
N GLU A 39 25.37 -22.33 6.59
CA GLU A 39 24.66 -21.44 5.66
C GLU A 39 23.59 -22.17 4.85
N LEU A 40 23.82 -23.42 4.50
CA LEU A 40 22.81 -24.25 3.83
C LEU A 40 21.59 -24.52 4.73
N GLU A 41 21.82 -24.71 6.01
CA GLU A 41 20.74 -24.87 6.99
C GLU A 41 19.92 -23.57 7.14
N LEU A 42 20.55 -22.40 7.15
CA LEU A 42 19.85 -21.11 7.14
C LEU A 42 18.96 -20.95 5.89
N ILE A 43 19.46 -21.34 4.73
CA ILE A 43 18.68 -21.29 3.48
C ILE A 43 17.48 -22.26 3.55
N LYS A 44 17.65 -23.44 4.16
CA LYS A 44 16.54 -24.36 4.40
C LYS A 44 15.45 -23.77 5.29
N MET A 45 15.81 -22.98 6.28
CA MET A 45 14.87 -22.31 7.17
C MET A 45 13.96 -21.33 6.43
N VAL A 46 14.42 -20.68 5.35
CA VAL A 46 13.58 -19.83 4.49
C VAL A 46 12.48 -20.62 3.79
N LYS A 47 12.67 -21.94 3.61
CA LYS A 47 11.68 -22.85 3.02
C LYS A 47 10.79 -23.50 4.08
N ASN A 48 10.54 -22.83 5.19
CA ASN A 48 9.61 -23.26 6.22
C ASN A 48 8.21 -23.54 5.59
N PRO A 49 7.49 -24.60 6.05
CA PRO A 49 6.13 -24.90 5.58
C PRO A 49 5.13 -23.74 5.66
N GLN A 50 5.36 -22.78 6.55
CA GLN A 50 4.56 -21.57 6.66
C GLN A 50 4.85 -20.52 5.56
N VAL A 51 5.88 -20.73 4.76
CA VAL A 51 6.27 -19.84 3.67
C VAL A 51 6.02 -20.53 2.35
N THR A 52 5.27 -19.89 1.46
CA THR A 52 5.06 -20.40 0.11
C THR A 52 6.36 -20.37 -0.68
N VAL A 53 6.88 -21.52 -1.05
CA VAL A 53 8.04 -21.62 -1.94
C VAL A 53 7.57 -21.37 -3.37
N ARG A 54 8.06 -20.27 -3.97
CA ARG A 54 7.64 -19.86 -5.31
C ARG A 54 8.28 -20.71 -6.37
N MET A 55 7.47 -21.12 -7.34
CA MET A 55 7.96 -21.69 -8.59
C MET A 55 8.24 -20.59 -9.62
N ARG A 56 8.80 -20.97 -10.74
CA ARG A 56 9.11 -20.05 -11.83
C ARG A 56 7.84 -19.39 -12.39
N GLY A 57 7.92 -18.10 -12.68
CA GLY A 57 6.87 -17.38 -13.37
C GLY A 57 5.73 -16.90 -12.46
N VAL A 58 5.98 -16.70 -11.17
CA VAL A 58 5.00 -16.15 -10.23
C VAL A 58 5.09 -14.63 -10.13
N MET A 59 3.95 -14.03 -9.84
CA MET A 59 3.82 -12.61 -9.54
C MET A 59 3.79 -12.41 -8.02
N GLU A 60 4.71 -11.62 -7.52
CA GLU A 60 4.85 -11.35 -6.09
C GLU A 60 4.46 -9.91 -5.75
N LYS A 61 3.80 -9.75 -4.63
CA LYS A 61 3.36 -8.48 -4.08
C LYS A 61 3.32 -8.57 -2.56
N CYS A 62 3.48 -7.46 -1.87
CA CYS A 62 3.27 -7.39 -0.43
C CYS A 62 1.86 -7.88 -0.07
N THR A 63 1.77 -8.81 0.89
CA THR A 63 0.53 -9.41 1.40
C THR A 63 0.22 -8.98 2.84
N TYR A 64 0.91 -7.94 3.37
CA TYR A 64 0.86 -7.52 4.78
C TYR A 64 1.23 -8.63 5.77
N CYS A 65 2.19 -9.48 5.42
CA CYS A 65 2.58 -10.65 6.23
C CYS A 65 1.41 -11.59 6.51
N LEU A 66 0.75 -12.06 5.44
CA LEU A 66 -0.42 -12.93 5.51
C LEU A 66 -0.23 -14.10 6.49
N GLN A 67 0.95 -14.71 6.51
CA GLN A 67 1.26 -15.83 7.41
C GLN A 67 1.11 -15.42 8.89
N ARG A 68 1.59 -14.23 9.26
CA ARG A 68 1.43 -13.71 10.63
C ARG A 68 -0.04 -13.42 10.97
N ILE A 69 -0.79 -12.90 9.99
CA ILE A 69 -2.23 -12.64 10.15
C ILE A 69 -2.97 -13.96 10.41
N GLU A 70 -2.73 -14.97 9.58
CA GLU A 70 -3.41 -16.27 9.70
C GLU A 70 -3.02 -17.00 11.00
N GLN A 71 -1.75 -16.94 11.40
CA GLN A 71 -1.33 -17.49 12.67
C GLN A 71 -2.05 -16.83 13.84
N ALA A 72 -2.12 -15.49 13.88
CA ALA A 72 -2.82 -14.77 14.93
C ALA A 72 -4.32 -15.11 14.97
N LYS A 73 -4.96 -15.27 13.82
CA LYS A 73 -6.37 -15.72 13.72
C LYS A 73 -6.57 -17.15 14.24
N ILE A 74 -5.66 -18.06 13.89
CA ILE A 74 -5.72 -19.46 14.36
C ILE A 74 -5.56 -19.51 15.87
N GLU A 75 -4.57 -18.80 16.42
CA GLU A 75 -4.36 -18.70 17.86
C GLU A 75 -5.59 -18.14 18.59
N GLN A 76 -6.20 -17.08 18.05
CA GLN A 76 -7.40 -16.50 18.65
C GLN A 76 -8.59 -17.45 18.61
N LYS A 77 -8.83 -18.11 17.48
CA LYS A 77 -9.87 -19.15 17.38
C LYS A 77 -9.67 -20.29 18.37
N THR A 78 -8.42 -20.75 18.53
CA THR A 78 -8.08 -21.79 19.49
C THR A 78 -8.36 -21.37 20.92
N LYS A 79 -8.09 -20.11 21.27
CA LYS A 79 -8.40 -19.54 22.60
C LYS A 79 -9.89 -19.34 22.81
N ALA A 80 -10.58 -18.81 21.82
CA ALA A 80 -12.01 -18.50 21.87
C ALA A 80 -12.88 -19.75 22.10
N ARG A 81 -12.51 -20.89 21.51
CA ARG A 81 -13.30 -22.12 21.59
C ARG A 81 -14.80 -21.86 21.35
N ALA A 82 -15.62 -22.12 22.38
CA ALA A 82 -17.08 -21.92 22.33
C ALA A 82 -17.53 -20.48 22.63
N SER A 83 -16.66 -19.59 23.10
CA SER A 83 -17.04 -18.20 23.44
C SER A 83 -17.39 -17.33 22.22
N GLY A 84 -16.97 -17.74 21.02
CA GLY A 84 -17.22 -16.98 19.80
C GLY A 84 -16.38 -15.70 19.65
N ASP A 85 -15.52 -15.35 20.60
CA ASP A 85 -14.65 -14.19 20.53
C ASP A 85 -13.44 -14.46 19.63
N VAL A 86 -13.66 -14.37 18.33
CA VAL A 86 -12.65 -14.64 17.29
C VAL A 86 -11.90 -13.39 16.83
N VAL A 87 -12.22 -12.23 17.40
CA VAL A 87 -11.56 -10.96 17.03
C VAL A 87 -10.15 -10.94 17.58
N VAL A 88 -9.17 -10.72 16.71
CA VAL A 88 -7.77 -10.60 17.11
C VAL A 88 -7.55 -9.24 17.75
N PRO A 89 -7.09 -9.17 19.02
CA PRO A 89 -6.83 -7.89 19.68
C PRO A 89 -5.75 -7.07 18.95
N GLU A 90 -5.87 -5.74 19.02
CA GLU A 90 -4.85 -4.84 18.49
C GLU A 90 -3.49 -5.09 19.18
N GLY A 91 -2.42 -5.03 18.40
CA GLY A 91 -1.05 -5.25 18.92
C GLY A 91 -0.66 -6.71 19.15
N LYS A 92 -1.57 -7.67 18.92
CA LYS A 92 -1.25 -9.11 19.08
C LYS A 92 -0.10 -9.56 18.17
N PHE A 93 -0.02 -8.98 16.97
CA PHE A 93 1.07 -9.20 16.01
C PHE A 93 1.33 -7.92 15.22
N THR A 94 2.46 -7.90 14.54
CA THR A 94 2.82 -6.80 13.65
C THR A 94 3.47 -7.33 12.37
N THR A 95 3.49 -6.51 11.32
CA THR A 95 4.18 -6.86 10.07
C THR A 95 5.69 -6.83 10.28
N ALA A 96 6.43 -7.59 9.46
CA ALA A 96 7.89 -7.66 9.56
C ALA A 96 8.55 -6.28 9.31
N CYS A 97 8.00 -5.48 8.40
CA CYS A 97 8.50 -4.13 8.14
C CYS A 97 8.26 -3.18 9.31
N ALA A 98 7.10 -3.26 9.97
CA ALA A 98 6.83 -2.46 11.17
C ALA A 98 7.73 -2.87 12.33
N GLN A 99 7.96 -4.17 12.52
CA GLN A 99 8.86 -4.69 13.54
C GLN A 99 10.31 -4.24 13.33
N ALA A 100 10.75 -4.19 12.07
CA ALA A 100 12.12 -3.80 11.72
C ALA A 100 12.34 -2.28 11.68
N CYS A 101 11.29 -1.47 11.84
CA CYS A 101 11.37 -0.02 11.75
C CYS A 101 11.73 0.59 13.12
N PRO A 102 12.96 1.10 13.32
CA PRO A 102 13.37 1.67 14.61
C PRO A 102 12.65 2.97 14.96
N ALA A 103 12.14 3.68 13.93
CA ALA A 103 11.40 4.93 14.10
C ALA A 103 9.89 4.70 14.33
N GLU A 104 9.43 3.46 14.39
CA GLU A 104 8.00 3.10 14.48
C GLU A 104 7.10 3.85 13.49
N ALA A 105 7.65 4.18 12.31
CA ALA A 105 6.98 4.96 11.28
C ALA A 105 5.90 4.15 10.53
N ILE A 106 5.88 2.83 10.69
CA ILE A 106 4.94 1.94 10.00
C ILE A 106 3.92 1.43 11.02
N VAL A 107 2.67 1.84 10.86
CA VAL A 107 1.56 1.40 11.70
C VAL A 107 0.69 0.41 10.93
N PHE A 108 0.43 -0.73 11.56
CA PHE A 108 -0.41 -1.79 11.02
C PHE A 108 -1.51 -2.13 12.03
N GLY A 109 -2.73 -2.39 11.56
CA GLY A 109 -3.86 -2.74 12.40
C GLY A 109 -5.13 -3.04 11.62
N ASN A 110 -6.21 -3.26 12.35
CA ASN A 110 -7.53 -3.54 11.80
C ASN A 110 -8.26 -2.23 11.47
N LEU A 111 -8.58 -2.00 10.20
CA LEU A 111 -9.32 -0.81 9.75
C LEU A 111 -10.80 -0.82 10.16
N ASN A 112 -11.37 -1.98 10.46
CA ASN A 112 -12.75 -2.09 10.90
C ASN A 112 -12.92 -1.72 12.37
N ASP A 113 -11.83 -1.67 13.13
CA ASP A 113 -11.83 -1.17 14.49
C ASP A 113 -11.54 0.34 14.49
N THR A 114 -12.56 1.13 14.79
CA THR A 114 -12.48 2.60 14.84
C THR A 114 -11.55 3.11 15.93
N ASN A 115 -11.32 2.31 16.98
CA ASN A 115 -10.45 2.66 18.08
C ASN A 115 -8.98 2.33 17.79
N SER A 116 -8.70 1.54 16.76
CA SER A 116 -7.35 1.15 16.38
C SER A 116 -6.48 2.37 16.03
N ARG A 117 -5.18 2.26 16.32
CA ARG A 117 -4.20 3.31 15.98
C ARG A 117 -4.18 3.63 14.48
N VAL A 118 -4.31 2.59 13.63
CA VAL A 118 -4.31 2.78 12.18
C VAL A 118 -5.55 3.54 11.69
N SER A 119 -6.74 3.27 12.26
CA SER A 119 -7.97 3.99 11.91
C SER A 119 -7.90 5.46 12.31
N LYS A 120 -7.40 5.76 13.50
CA LYS A 120 -7.19 7.15 13.96
C LYS A 120 -6.22 7.91 13.05
N LEU A 121 -5.11 7.29 12.64
CA LEU A 121 -4.16 7.92 11.74
C LEU A 121 -4.71 8.14 10.34
N LYS A 122 -5.57 7.22 9.85
CA LYS A 122 -6.22 7.39 8.55
C LYS A 122 -7.27 8.51 8.52
N ASN A 123 -7.85 8.84 9.66
CA ASN A 123 -8.79 9.94 9.80
C ASN A 123 -8.09 11.30 10.09
N SER A 124 -6.78 11.32 10.15
CA SER A 124 -5.99 12.56 10.32
C SER A 124 -5.96 13.37 9.03
N ASP A 125 -6.00 14.71 9.16
CA ASP A 125 -5.87 15.66 8.04
C ASP A 125 -4.55 15.51 7.26
N ARG A 126 -3.54 14.91 7.89
CA ARG A 126 -2.25 14.63 7.25
C ARG A 126 -2.26 13.38 6.37
N ASN A 127 -3.32 12.57 6.45
CA ASN A 127 -3.39 11.32 5.71
C ASN A 127 -3.63 11.58 4.22
N TYR A 128 -2.87 10.90 3.37
CA TYR A 128 -3.08 10.93 1.93
C TYR A 128 -2.79 9.58 1.28
N SER A 129 -3.38 9.35 0.14
CA SER A 129 -3.14 8.19 -0.73
C SER A 129 -2.29 8.58 -1.93
N VAL A 130 -1.47 7.68 -2.43
CA VAL A 130 -0.75 7.86 -3.68
C VAL A 130 -1.69 7.55 -4.85
N LEU A 131 -1.72 8.41 -5.87
CA LEU A 131 -2.57 8.31 -7.06
C LEU A 131 -4.07 8.16 -6.72
N PRO A 132 -4.64 9.08 -5.93
CA PRO A 132 -6.04 8.99 -5.53
C PRO A 132 -6.99 9.10 -6.73
N GLU A 133 -6.60 9.83 -7.77
CA GLU A 133 -7.33 10.05 -9.03
C GLU A 133 -7.62 8.74 -9.78
N LEU A 134 -6.83 7.69 -9.58
CA LEU A 134 -7.08 6.38 -10.19
C LEU A 134 -8.16 5.56 -9.48
N LEU A 135 -8.69 6.04 -8.37
CA LEU A 135 -9.72 5.38 -7.55
C LEU A 135 -9.42 3.91 -7.18
N THR A 136 -8.16 3.54 -7.12
CA THR A 136 -7.73 2.17 -6.78
C THR A 136 -7.86 1.84 -5.31
N LYS A 137 -8.17 2.81 -4.46
CA LYS A 137 -8.40 2.70 -3.01
C LYS A 137 -7.30 1.90 -2.30
N PRO A 138 -6.04 2.34 -2.35
CA PRO A 138 -4.94 1.62 -1.71
C PRO A 138 -5.14 1.55 -0.20
N ARG A 139 -4.83 0.41 0.40
CA ARG A 139 -4.92 0.23 1.86
C ARG A 139 -3.76 0.90 2.59
N THR A 140 -2.60 1.00 1.97
CA THR A 140 -1.47 1.76 2.50
C THR A 140 -1.67 3.23 2.18
N THR A 141 -1.62 4.06 3.19
CA THR A 141 -1.68 5.52 3.08
C THR A 141 -0.50 6.11 3.83
N TYR A 142 -0.26 7.38 3.66
CA TYR A 142 0.91 8.08 4.17
C TYR A 142 0.48 9.31 4.96
N LEU A 143 1.28 9.68 5.94
CA LEU A 143 1.11 10.95 6.64
C LEU A 143 2.04 12.00 6.04
N ALA A 144 1.48 13.13 5.65
CA ALA A 144 2.23 14.24 5.11
C ALA A 144 3.30 14.72 6.10
N LYS A 145 4.47 15.04 5.59
CA LYS A 145 5.56 15.60 6.38
C LYS A 145 5.15 16.99 6.89
N VAL A 146 5.33 17.21 8.19
CA VAL A 146 5.19 18.57 8.75
C VAL A 146 6.38 19.39 8.26
N ARG A 147 6.08 20.55 7.68
CA ARG A 147 7.05 21.53 7.24
C ARG A 147 6.75 22.85 7.92
N ASN A 148 7.80 23.57 8.31
CA ASN A 148 7.74 24.97 8.68
C ASN A 148 8.45 25.77 7.59
N PRO A 149 7.78 26.08 6.47
CA PRO A 149 8.39 26.83 5.39
C PRO A 149 8.67 28.27 5.87
N ASN A 150 9.83 28.79 5.47
CA ASN A 150 10.14 30.20 5.72
C ASN A 150 9.29 31.06 4.77
N PRO A 151 8.47 31.98 5.28
CA PRO A 151 7.61 32.83 4.44
C PRO A 151 8.39 33.75 3.48
N GLN A 152 9.69 33.94 3.70
CA GLN A 152 10.56 34.73 2.81
C GLN A 152 11.12 33.90 1.63
N MET A 153 10.87 32.58 1.60
CA MET A 153 11.35 31.75 0.49
C MET A 153 10.38 31.80 -0.70
N PRO A 154 10.91 31.79 -1.96
CA PRO A 154 10.07 31.92 -3.16
C PRO A 154 9.02 30.80 -3.33
N ASP A 155 9.26 29.62 -2.76
CA ASP A 155 8.37 28.47 -2.79
C ASP A 155 7.41 28.41 -1.59
N TYR A 156 7.37 29.49 -0.77
CA TYR A 156 6.39 29.59 0.31
C TYR A 156 4.98 29.77 -0.26
N ILE A 157 4.16 28.77 -0.04
CA ILE A 157 2.74 28.83 -0.39
C ILE A 157 1.97 29.16 0.88
N GLN A 158 1.33 30.34 0.92
CA GLN A 158 0.42 30.68 2.01
C GLN A 158 -0.73 29.68 2.03
N ASN A 159 -0.92 29.03 3.17
CA ASN A 159 -2.07 28.18 3.41
C ASN A 159 -3.31 29.04 3.68
N ASP A 160 -4.07 29.32 2.67
CA ASP A 160 -5.36 30.00 2.78
C ASP A 160 -6.42 29.04 3.35
N GLY A 161 -6.25 28.66 4.61
CA GLY A 161 -7.29 27.89 5.35
C GLY A 161 -7.66 26.53 4.73
N GLY A 162 -6.68 25.77 4.26
CA GLY A 162 -6.90 24.43 3.70
C GLY A 162 -7.17 24.39 2.19
N LYS A 163 -7.14 25.52 1.52
CA LYS A 163 -7.22 25.62 0.05
C LYS A 163 -5.86 25.50 -0.63
N GLY A 164 -4.97 24.67 -0.08
CA GLY A 164 -3.67 24.40 -0.70
C GLY A 164 -3.80 23.83 -2.10
N PRO A 165 -2.75 23.89 -2.95
CA PRO A 165 -2.80 23.47 -4.35
C PRO A 165 -3.09 21.98 -4.56
N LEU A 166 -3.25 21.20 -3.50
CA LEU A 166 -3.57 19.78 -3.51
C LEU A 166 -4.95 19.47 -2.91
N SER A 167 -5.80 20.46 -2.61
CA SER A 167 -7.19 20.16 -2.25
C SER A 167 -7.94 19.69 -3.51
N LEU A 168 -8.79 18.67 -3.37
CA LEU A 168 -9.66 18.19 -4.45
C LEU A 168 -10.46 19.35 -5.10
N GLN A 169 -10.91 20.30 -4.31
CA GLN A 169 -11.64 21.49 -4.78
C GLN A 169 -10.78 22.37 -5.71
N ASN A 170 -9.48 22.53 -5.43
CA ASN A 170 -8.59 23.31 -6.30
C ASN A 170 -8.20 22.52 -7.56
N TYR A 171 -8.23 21.18 -7.51
CA TYR A 171 -8.00 20.34 -8.68
C TYR A 171 -9.21 20.38 -9.61
N GLU A 172 -10.42 20.28 -9.08
CA GLU A 172 -11.66 20.40 -9.82
C GLU A 172 -11.78 21.79 -10.47
N ALA A 173 -11.54 22.87 -9.74
CA ALA A 173 -11.57 24.23 -10.26
C ALA A 173 -10.52 24.47 -11.37
N LYS A 174 -9.33 23.84 -11.29
CA LYS A 174 -8.32 23.92 -12.35
C LYS A 174 -8.70 23.08 -13.57
N MET A 175 -9.34 21.94 -13.38
CA MET A 175 -9.84 21.13 -14.47
C MET A 175 -10.95 21.84 -15.22
N ASP A 176 -11.90 22.45 -14.51
CA ASP A 176 -12.98 23.23 -15.13
C ASP A 176 -12.44 24.42 -15.90
N ALA A 177 -11.51 25.18 -15.35
CA ALA A 177 -10.85 26.29 -16.02
C ALA A 177 -10.09 25.84 -17.29
N SER A 178 -9.42 24.69 -17.24
CA SER A 178 -8.69 24.15 -18.40
C SER A 178 -9.61 23.61 -19.49
N ILE A 179 -10.81 23.17 -19.13
CA ILE A 179 -11.85 22.73 -20.07
C ILE A 179 -12.47 23.96 -20.77
N GLU A 180 -12.72 25.05 -20.05
CA GLU A 180 -13.22 26.29 -20.62
C GLU A 180 -12.20 26.96 -21.56
N GLU A 181 -10.91 26.96 -21.22
CA GLU A 181 -9.84 27.52 -22.02
C GLU A 181 -9.58 26.75 -23.34
N ASN A 182 -9.83 25.45 -23.34
CA ASN A 182 -9.68 24.56 -24.50
C ASN A 182 -10.98 24.24 -25.22
N ALA A 183 -12.10 24.85 -24.86
CA ALA A 183 -13.37 24.67 -25.57
C ALA A 183 -13.28 25.30 -26.98
N PRO A 184 -13.53 24.56 -28.06
CA PRO A 184 -13.51 25.14 -29.40
C PRO A 184 -14.59 26.21 -29.49
N SER A 185 -14.18 27.42 -29.78
CA SER A 185 -15.09 28.56 -30.04
C SER A 185 -16.05 28.22 -31.19
N GLY A 186 -17.25 27.69 -30.91
CA GLY A 186 -18.19 27.49 -31.96
C GLY A 186 -19.39 26.55 -31.76
N HIS A 187 -19.74 26.14 -30.57
CA HIS A 187 -21.02 25.46 -30.37
C HIS A 187 -21.90 26.20 -29.37
N LYS A 188 -22.77 27.12 -29.90
CA LYS A 188 -23.96 27.55 -29.18
C LYS A 188 -24.87 26.33 -29.00
N ALA A 189 -25.20 26.03 -27.77
CA ALA A 189 -26.21 25.03 -27.44
C ALA A 189 -27.54 25.37 -28.14
N PRO A 190 -28.26 24.39 -28.66
CA PRO A 190 -29.58 24.64 -29.28
C PRO A 190 -30.54 25.07 -28.15
N ASN A 191 -31.25 26.17 -28.37
CA ASN A 191 -32.32 26.68 -27.53
C ASN A 191 -33.34 25.58 -27.19
N GLU A 192 -33.59 25.33 -25.94
CA GLU A 192 -34.75 24.57 -25.50
C GLU A 192 -36.04 25.27 -25.93
N PRO A 193 -37.02 24.57 -26.46
CA PRO A 193 -38.30 25.17 -26.80
C PRO A 193 -39.09 25.47 -25.48
N LYS A 194 -39.42 26.73 -25.30
CA LYS A 194 -40.36 27.15 -24.24
C LYS A 194 -41.68 26.43 -24.48
N GLY A 195 -42.12 25.65 -23.46
CA GLY A 195 -43.43 25.03 -23.45
C GLY A 195 -44.56 26.05 -23.60
N ALA A 196 -45.48 25.70 -24.44
CA ALA A 196 -46.81 26.32 -24.49
C ALA A 196 -47.77 25.46 -23.67
N GLU A 197 -48.52 26.13 -22.85
CA GLU A 197 -49.81 25.83 -22.20
C GLU A 197 -50.36 24.40 -22.18
#